data_5589826970787ef8dcd3da9f76fdb20f
#
_entry.id   5589826970787ef8dcd3da9f76fdb20f
#
_cell.length_a   1.000
_cell.length_b   1.000
_cell.length_c   1.000
_cell.angle_alpha   90.00
_cell.angle_beta   90.00
_cell.angle_gamma   90.00
#
_symmetry.space_group_name_H-M   'P 1'
#
loop_
_entity.id
_entity.type
_entity.pdbx_description
1 polymer ?
#
loop_
_entity_poly.entity_id
_entity_poly.type
_entity_poly.pdbx_seq_one_letter_code
_entity_poly.pdbx_strand_id
1 'polypeptide(L)'
;MRILITNDDGYKAKGLKVLVEIMKQFGEVTVIAPKHHQSGMSMAVSLGLKQIAHKYLGDGWHYVDATPASCVKFGLNTMFLDSFPDVVVSGINHGSNAATASCYSGTLGAAEEAALNGIPAIGVSLDTYLPDADFSGVARYFGEIFTRLMSDLPEKHGVYYNVNFPEVPAEEIKGIRTGYQGLGKWIKEFKEWETLGQSPDPVLEEGEDLYVMVGEFIDDPHNTDEADHRLVADGYISIVAHNVDCTDYEELERMRNNNIEMNF
;
A
#
# COMPACT_ATOMS: atom_id res chain seq x y z
N MET A 1 12.57 12.78 -14.59
CA MET A 1 11.77 12.58 -13.35
C MET A 1 12.60 11.73 -12.41
N ARG A 2 12.64 12.06 -11.11
CA ARG A 2 13.27 11.25 -10.06
C ARG A 2 12.17 10.49 -9.33
N ILE A 3 12.27 9.18 -9.28
CA ILE A 3 11.22 8.29 -8.80
C ILE A 3 11.75 7.50 -7.62
N LEU A 4 11.10 7.61 -6.46
CA LEU A 4 11.37 6.74 -5.33
C LEU A 4 10.40 5.57 -5.36
N ILE A 5 10.94 4.35 -5.33
CA ILE A 5 10.13 3.12 -5.29
C ILE A 5 10.37 2.40 -3.97
N THR A 6 9.27 1.92 -3.38
CA THR A 6 9.26 1.08 -2.18
C THR A 6 8.18 -0.01 -2.28
N ASN A 7 8.01 -0.83 -1.25
CA ASN A 7 6.94 -1.79 -1.07
C ASN A 7 6.87 -2.25 0.40
N ASP A 8 5.99 -3.18 0.73
CA ASP A 8 5.95 -3.86 2.04
C ASP A 8 6.36 -5.35 1.96
N ASP A 9 6.42 -5.96 0.78
CA ASP A 9 6.88 -7.34 0.58
C ASP A 9 8.41 -7.52 0.76
N GLY A 10 9.15 -6.40 0.78
CA GLY A 10 10.60 -6.38 0.94
C GLY A 10 11.38 -6.30 -0.39
N TYR A 11 12.68 -5.94 -0.27
CA TYR A 11 13.54 -5.60 -1.42
C TYR A 11 13.75 -6.74 -2.45
N LYS A 12 13.45 -7.99 -2.10
CA LYS A 12 13.61 -9.16 -3.00
C LYS A 12 12.33 -9.49 -3.78
N ALA A 13 11.21 -8.88 -3.44
CA ALA A 13 9.91 -9.22 -4.00
C ALA A 13 9.87 -9.13 -5.53
N LYS A 14 9.15 -10.06 -6.17
CA LYS A 14 8.97 -10.10 -7.63
C LYS A 14 8.22 -8.85 -8.11
N GLY A 15 7.15 -8.46 -7.41
CA GLY A 15 6.35 -7.28 -7.74
C GLY A 15 7.17 -5.99 -7.75
N LEU A 16 8.07 -5.81 -6.75
CA LEU A 16 8.98 -4.65 -6.71
C LEU A 16 9.88 -4.58 -7.95
N LYS A 17 10.45 -5.72 -8.37
CA LYS A 17 11.32 -5.77 -9.55
C LYS A 17 10.55 -5.42 -10.83
N VAL A 18 9.34 -5.94 -10.98
CA VAL A 18 8.47 -5.62 -12.12
C VAL A 18 8.14 -4.12 -12.13
N LEU A 19 7.78 -3.55 -10.98
CA LEU A 19 7.49 -2.11 -10.87
C LEU A 19 8.69 -1.26 -11.28
N VAL A 20 9.89 -1.61 -10.83
CA VAL A 20 11.13 -0.90 -11.21
C VAL A 20 11.34 -0.91 -12.71
N GLU A 21 11.16 -2.06 -13.38
CA GLU A 21 11.32 -2.14 -14.84
C GLU A 21 10.28 -1.29 -15.60
N ILE A 22 9.06 -1.21 -15.09
CA ILE A 22 8.04 -0.31 -15.65
C ILE A 22 8.48 1.15 -15.48
N MET A 23 8.90 1.52 -14.27
CA MET A 23 9.15 2.92 -13.91
C MET A 23 10.44 3.49 -14.49
N LYS A 24 11.42 2.68 -14.84
CA LYS A 24 12.64 3.10 -15.57
C LYS A 24 12.36 3.81 -16.89
N GLN A 25 11.19 3.59 -17.50
CA GLN A 25 10.78 4.25 -18.73
C GLN A 25 10.44 5.74 -18.52
N PHE A 26 10.17 6.15 -17.27
CA PHE A 26 9.70 7.49 -16.92
C PHE A 26 10.76 8.36 -16.25
N GLY A 27 11.86 7.77 -15.78
CA GLY A 27 12.91 8.56 -15.15
C GLY A 27 13.96 7.75 -14.41
N GLU A 28 14.72 8.46 -13.60
CA GLU A 28 15.72 7.89 -12.71
C GLU A 28 15.04 7.26 -11.50
N VAL A 29 15.28 5.98 -11.27
CA VAL A 29 14.65 5.20 -10.21
C VAL A 29 15.64 4.97 -9.06
N THR A 30 15.22 5.33 -7.85
CA THR A 30 15.84 4.92 -6.59
C THR A 30 14.90 3.99 -5.84
N VAL A 31 15.39 2.83 -5.44
CA VAL A 31 14.63 1.85 -4.66
C VAL A 31 15.08 1.90 -3.21
N ILE A 32 14.15 2.12 -2.29
CA ILE A 32 14.38 2.03 -0.84
C ILE A 32 13.27 1.17 -0.26
N ALA A 33 13.55 -0.10 -0.03
CA ALA A 33 12.54 -1.07 0.38
C ALA A 33 12.90 -1.74 1.72
N PRO A 34 11.92 -2.28 2.45
CA PRO A 34 12.15 -3.04 3.66
C PRO A 34 13.08 -4.23 3.44
N LYS A 35 13.94 -4.49 4.42
CA LYS A 35 14.81 -5.67 4.42
C LYS A 35 14.02 -6.98 4.50
N HIS A 36 12.92 -6.97 5.23
CA HIS A 36 12.02 -8.09 5.49
C HIS A 36 10.60 -7.71 5.09
N HIS A 37 9.77 -8.74 4.88
CA HIS A 37 8.34 -8.58 4.66
C HIS A 37 7.66 -7.83 5.82
N GLN A 38 6.79 -6.86 5.52
CA GLN A 38 6.18 -5.90 6.45
C GLN A 38 4.68 -5.73 6.19
N SER A 39 3.98 -6.81 5.81
CA SER A 39 2.52 -6.75 5.59
C SER A 39 1.76 -6.37 6.85
N GLY A 40 0.65 -5.67 6.69
CA GLY A 40 -0.23 -5.28 7.80
C GLY A 40 0.31 -4.13 8.66
N MET A 41 1.35 -3.42 8.21
CA MET A 41 1.98 -2.36 9.00
C MET A 41 1.30 -1.00 8.88
N SER A 42 0.29 -0.83 8.02
CA SER A 42 -0.34 0.48 7.80
C SER A 42 0.73 1.56 7.59
N MET A 43 0.56 2.71 8.22
CA MET A 43 1.54 3.81 8.27
C MET A 43 2.47 3.75 9.50
N ALA A 44 2.69 2.56 10.08
CA ALA A 44 3.58 2.42 11.23
C ALA A 44 5.00 2.88 10.89
N VAL A 45 5.63 3.60 11.84
CA VAL A 45 7.01 4.05 11.73
C VAL A 45 7.89 3.39 12.78
N SER A 46 9.14 3.08 12.40
CA SER A 46 10.14 2.52 13.31
C SER A 46 10.68 3.63 14.22
N LEU A 47 10.00 3.86 15.35
CA LEU A 47 10.35 4.89 16.33
C LEU A 47 11.27 4.37 17.44
N GLY A 48 11.84 5.32 18.19
CA GLY A 48 12.63 5.09 19.39
C GLY A 48 14.12 4.99 19.13
N LEU A 49 14.87 4.49 20.12
CA LEU A 49 16.33 4.36 20.06
C LEU A 49 16.80 3.10 19.32
N LYS A 50 15.89 2.43 18.61
CA LYS A 50 16.25 1.26 17.79
C LYS A 50 17.11 1.71 16.61
N GLN A 51 18.27 1.09 16.47
CA GLN A 51 19.13 1.29 15.32
C GLN A 51 18.49 0.68 14.08
N ILE A 52 18.51 1.43 12.96
CA ILE A 52 17.98 1.00 11.66
C ILE A 52 19.16 0.69 10.75
N ALA A 53 19.25 -0.56 10.27
CA ALA A 53 20.28 -0.96 9.33
C ALA A 53 19.88 -0.56 7.91
N HIS A 54 20.80 0.06 7.18
CA HIS A 54 20.69 0.39 5.77
C HIS A 54 21.82 -0.26 4.98
N LYS A 55 21.53 -0.68 3.74
CA LYS A 55 22.55 -1.17 2.81
C LYS A 55 22.24 -0.74 1.38
N TYR A 56 23.26 -0.19 0.72
CA TYR A 56 23.28 0.00 -0.73
C TYR A 56 23.64 -1.33 -1.42
N LEU A 57 22.88 -1.68 -2.45
CA LEU A 57 22.99 -2.95 -3.18
C LEU A 57 23.54 -2.78 -4.60
N GLY A 58 23.75 -1.56 -5.06
CA GLY A 58 24.11 -1.21 -6.45
C GLY A 58 22.90 -0.71 -7.25
N ASP A 59 23.14 -0.06 -8.36
CA ASP A 59 22.16 0.37 -9.37
C ASP A 59 20.93 1.12 -8.79
N GLY A 60 21.14 1.97 -7.77
CA GLY A 60 20.07 2.72 -7.12
C GLY A 60 19.21 1.89 -6.16
N TRP A 61 19.58 0.64 -5.84
CA TRP A 61 18.84 -0.21 -4.91
C TRP A 61 19.39 -0.12 -3.49
N HIS A 62 18.46 0.03 -2.55
CA HIS A 62 18.76 0.05 -1.12
C HIS A 62 17.74 -0.79 -0.35
N TYR A 63 18.17 -1.40 0.75
CA TYR A 63 17.22 -1.85 1.75
C TYR A 63 17.43 -1.10 3.07
N VAL A 64 16.33 -0.99 3.82
CA VAL A 64 16.30 -0.46 5.19
C VAL A 64 15.59 -1.47 6.08
N ASP A 65 16.15 -1.77 7.24
CA ASP A 65 15.52 -2.70 8.21
C ASP A 65 14.45 -1.96 9.02
N ALA A 66 13.38 -1.58 8.33
CA ALA A 66 12.30 -0.74 8.84
C ALA A 66 10.99 -0.99 8.08
N THR A 67 9.91 -0.34 8.53
CA THR A 67 8.60 -0.37 7.87
C THR A 67 8.61 0.40 6.53
N PRO A 68 7.63 0.18 5.63
CA PRO A 68 7.54 0.89 4.35
C PRO A 68 7.51 2.42 4.49
N ALA A 69 6.68 2.96 5.38
CA ALA A 69 6.65 4.39 5.67
C ALA A 69 8.01 4.90 6.18
N SER A 70 8.70 4.12 7.03
CA SER A 70 10.06 4.46 7.48
C SER A 70 11.10 4.40 6.36
N CYS A 71 10.93 3.54 5.35
CA CYS A 71 11.78 3.53 4.16
C CYS A 71 11.65 4.83 3.35
N VAL A 72 10.42 5.34 3.18
CA VAL A 72 10.18 6.65 2.56
C VAL A 72 10.80 7.75 3.41
N LYS A 73 10.52 7.80 4.72
CA LYS A 73 11.14 8.77 5.65
C LYS A 73 12.66 8.76 5.55
N PHE A 74 13.26 7.58 5.54
CA PHE A 74 14.72 7.43 5.41
C PHE A 74 15.21 8.06 4.11
N GLY A 75 14.58 7.74 2.97
CA GLY A 75 14.94 8.32 1.68
C GLY A 75 14.87 9.83 1.67
N LEU A 76 13.75 10.40 2.13
CA LEU A 76 13.52 11.85 2.15
C LEU A 76 14.50 12.59 3.07
N ASN A 77 14.91 11.97 4.17
CA ASN A 77 15.79 12.58 5.17
C ASN A 77 17.28 12.22 5.03
N THR A 78 17.66 11.47 3.98
CA THR A 78 19.06 11.09 3.74
C THR A 78 19.49 11.32 2.29
N MET A 79 18.83 10.69 1.33
CA MET A 79 19.21 10.71 -0.08
C MET A 79 18.60 11.86 -0.87
N PHE A 80 17.45 12.35 -0.42
CA PHE A 80 16.68 13.41 -1.08
C PHE A 80 16.62 14.71 -0.26
N LEU A 81 17.60 14.94 0.63
CA LEU A 81 17.66 16.12 1.50
C LEU A 81 17.57 17.45 0.74
N ASP A 82 18.31 17.56 -0.36
CA ASP A 82 18.41 18.81 -1.12
C ASP A 82 17.24 19.01 -2.09
N SER A 83 16.56 17.94 -2.46
CA SER A 83 15.43 17.97 -3.38
C SER A 83 14.67 16.65 -3.36
N PHE A 84 13.41 16.68 -3.00
CA PHE A 84 12.54 15.52 -2.97
C PHE A 84 12.41 14.81 -4.33
N PRO A 85 12.03 13.52 -4.35
CA PRO A 85 11.66 12.85 -5.59
C PRO A 85 10.40 13.53 -6.18
N ASP A 86 10.23 13.42 -7.48
CA ASP A 86 9.06 13.97 -8.18
C ASP A 86 7.80 13.13 -7.90
N VAL A 87 7.98 11.86 -7.54
CA VAL A 87 6.90 10.91 -7.20
C VAL A 87 7.44 9.76 -6.37
N VAL A 88 6.57 9.21 -5.51
CA VAL A 88 6.79 7.94 -4.82
C VAL A 88 5.80 6.91 -5.34
N VAL A 89 6.29 5.72 -5.74
CA VAL A 89 5.45 4.59 -6.14
C VAL A 89 5.74 3.41 -5.23
N SER A 90 4.71 2.91 -4.56
CA SER A 90 4.81 1.79 -3.63
C SER A 90 4.12 0.55 -4.20
N GLY A 91 4.83 -0.58 -4.26
CA GLY A 91 4.28 -1.86 -4.75
C GLY A 91 5.31 -2.63 -5.61
N ILE A 92 4.86 -3.52 -6.48
CA ILE A 92 3.47 -4.03 -6.63
C ILE A 92 3.18 -4.97 -5.47
N ASN A 93 2.17 -4.64 -4.67
CA ASN A 93 1.76 -5.47 -3.55
C ASN A 93 1.18 -6.80 -4.04
N HIS A 94 1.50 -7.87 -3.32
CA HIS A 94 0.94 -9.19 -3.51
C HIS A 94 -0.28 -9.35 -2.61
N GLY A 95 -1.45 -9.11 -3.15
CA GLY A 95 -2.75 -9.00 -2.48
C GLY A 95 -3.41 -7.65 -2.71
N SER A 96 -4.73 -7.64 -2.72
CA SER A 96 -5.52 -6.42 -2.88
C SER A 96 -5.42 -5.49 -1.66
N ASN A 97 -5.36 -4.20 -1.92
CA ASN A 97 -5.51 -3.15 -0.92
C ASN A 97 -6.84 -2.37 -1.11
N ALA A 98 -7.85 -3.03 -1.67
CA ALA A 98 -9.18 -2.48 -1.81
C ALA A 98 -10.02 -2.60 -0.52
N ALA A 99 -11.11 -1.87 -0.44
CA ALA A 99 -12.01 -1.79 0.70
C ALA A 99 -11.23 -1.48 2.01
N THR A 100 -11.65 -2.09 3.12
CA THR A 100 -11.02 -1.90 4.44
C THR A 100 -9.61 -2.47 4.54
N ALA A 101 -9.16 -3.29 3.58
CA ALA A 101 -7.75 -3.74 3.53
C ALA A 101 -6.78 -2.55 3.37
N SER A 102 -7.22 -1.46 2.74
CA SER A 102 -6.45 -0.21 2.62
C SER A 102 -5.97 0.33 3.97
N CYS A 103 -6.77 0.19 5.03
CA CYS A 103 -6.45 0.67 6.37
C CYS A 103 -5.25 -0.05 7.02
N TYR A 104 -4.95 -1.27 6.58
CA TYR A 104 -3.86 -2.10 7.12
C TYR A 104 -2.63 -2.12 6.21
N SER A 105 -2.73 -1.55 5.02
CA SER A 105 -1.72 -1.66 3.96
C SER A 105 -0.43 -0.91 4.27
N GLY A 106 0.70 -1.63 4.31
CA GLY A 106 2.02 -1.02 4.34
C GLY A 106 2.41 -0.36 3.01
N THR A 107 1.93 -0.91 1.89
CA THR A 107 2.07 -0.31 0.56
C THR A 107 1.44 1.08 0.51
N LEU A 108 0.19 1.24 0.99
CA LEU A 108 -0.49 2.53 1.05
C LEU A 108 0.11 3.44 2.12
N GLY A 109 0.52 2.91 3.28
CA GLY A 109 1.20 3.70 4.30
C GLY A 109 2.49 4.37 3.82
N ALA A 110 3.21 3.75 2.88
CA ALA A 110 4.36 4.37 2.23
C ALA A 110 3.94 5.50 1.26
N ALA A 111 2.86 5.32 0.51
CA ALA A 111 2.31 6.35 -0.37
C ALA A 111 1.75 7.53 0.45
N GLU A 112 1.07 7.24 1.55
CA GLU A 112 0.54 8.22 2.49
C GLU A 112 1.67 9.06 3.13
N GLU A 113 2.78 8.43 3.52
CA GLU A 113 3.96 9.14 4.03
C GLU A 113 4.53 10.14 3.02
N ALA A 114 4.59 9.75 1.74
CA ALA A 114 5.01 10.66 0.68
C ALA A 114 4.02 11.83 0.49
N ALA A 115 2.72 11.53 0.49
CA ALA A 115 1.67 12.53 0.35
C ALA A 115 1.65 13.54 1.51
N LEU A 116 1.94 13.11 2.75
CA LEU A 116 2.15 14.00 3.90
C LEU A 116 3.26 15.03 3.66
N ASN A 117 4.29 14.65 2.90
CA ASN A 117 5.39 15.53 2.51
C ASN A 117 5.12 16.34 1.22
N GLY A 118 3.88 16.31 0.70
CA GLY A 118 3.48 17.00 -0.51
C GLY A 118 4.02 16.39 -1.81
N ILE A 119 4.44 15.12 -1.77
CA ILE A 119 4.98 14.41 -2.92
C ILE A 119 3.86 13.57 -3.54
N PRO A 120 3.61 13.66 -4.85
CA PRO A 120 2.69 12.77 -5.55
C PRO A 120 2.99 11.30 -5.25
N ALA A 121 1.97 10.51 -4.93
CA ALA A 121 2.19 9.13 -4.50
C ALA A 121 1.12 8.17 -5.01
N ILE A 122 1.57 6.95 -5.35
CA ILE A 122 0.71 5.88 -5.89
C ILE A 122 1.07 4.57 -5.21
N GLY A 123 0.08 3.92 -4.61
CA GLY A 123 0.16 2.52 -4.19
C GLY A 123 -0.41 1.62 -5.28
N VAL A 124 0.29 0.53 -5.61
CA VAL A 124 -0.10 -0.41 -6.67
C VAL A 124 -0.17 -1.81 -6.11
N SER A 125 -1.27 -2.50 -6.37
CA SER A 125 -1.55 -3.85 -5.87
C SER A 125 -2.11 -4.75 -6.97
N LEU A 126 -1.82 -6.04 -6.88
CA LEU A 126 -2.43 -7.09 -7.69
C LEU A 126 -3.24 -8.00 -6.76
N ASP A 127 -4.52 -8.19 -7.06
CA ASP A 127 -5.46 -8.98 -6.25
C ASP A 127 -5.21 -10.49 -6.37
N THR A 128 -4.05 -10.94 -5.89
CA THR A 128 -3.68 -12.36 -5.88
C THR A 128 -2.85 -12.72 -4.66
N TYR A 129 -3.01 -13.94 -4.19
CA TYR A 129 -2.17 -14.53 -3.14
C TYR A 129 -1.35 -15.72 -3.65
N LEU A 130 -1.32 -15.95 -4.97
CA LEU A 130 -0.58 -17.05 -5.57
C LEU A 130 0.94 -16.76 -5.52
N PRO A 131 1.78 -17.71 -5.07
CA PRO A 131 3.23 -17.50 -4.98
C PRO A 131 3.90 -17.15 -6.33
N ASP A 132 3.31 -17.62 -7.44
CA ASP A 132 3.77 -17.43 -8.82
C ASP A 132 2.99 -16.34 -9.58
N ALA A 133 2.41 -15.37 -8.86
CA ALA A 133 1.62 -14.27 -9.40
C ALA A 133 2.08 -13.77 -10.78
N ASP A 134 1.12 -13.57 -11.68
CA ASP A 134 1.35 -13.00 -13.01
C ASP A 134 1.15 -11.48 -12.98
N PHE A 135 2.23 -10.73 -13.04
CA PHE A 135 2.22 -9.26 -13.10
C PHE A 135 2.08 -8.70 -14.52
N SER A 136 1.78 -9.52 -15.53
CA SER A 136 1.71 -9.07 -16.94
C SER A 136 0.66 -7.98 -17.17
N GLY A 137 -0.49 -8.07 -16.48
CA GLY A 137 -1.52 -7.03 -16.51
C GLY A 137 -1.01 -5.69 -16.00
N VAL A 138 -0.30 -5.69 -14.87
CA VAL A 138 0.31 -4.47 -14.32
C VAL A 138 1.39 -3.93 -15.27
N ALA A 139 2.27 -4.81 -15.77
CA ALA A 139 3.34 -4.43 -16.69
C ALA A 139 2.79 -3.80 -17.99
N ARG A 140 1.62 -4.25 -18.45
CA ARG A 140 0.99 -3.76 -19.67
C ARG A 140 0.31 -2.40 -19.50
N TYR A 141 -0.37 -2.18 -18.38
CA TYR A 141 -1.29 -1.02 -18.27
C TYR A 141 -0.84 0.04 -17.28
N PHE A 142 0.05 -0.27 -16.31
CA PHE A 142 0.40 0.70 -15.26
C PHE A 142 1.12 1.94 -15.81
N GLY A 143 1.95 1.79 -16.85
CA GLY A 143 2.64 2.94 -17.45
C GLY A 143 1.69 4.00 -18.02
N GLU A 144 0.56 3.60 -18.62
CA GLU A 144 -0.47 4.53 -19.08
C GLU A 144 -1.22 5.18 -17.91
N ILE A 145 -1.57 4.39 -16.89
CA ILE A 145 -2.21 4.90 -15.66
C ILE A 145 -1.32 5.93 -15.00
N PHE A 146 -0.03 5.62 -14.81
CA PHE A 146 0.96 6.53 -14.25
C PHE A 146 1.02 7.84 -15.03
N THR A 147 1.11 7.77 -16.36
CA THR A 147 1.16 8.95 -17.22
C THR A 147 -0.06 9.86 -17.03
N ARG A 148 -1.25 9.27 -16.98
CA ARG A 148 -2.51 10.01 -16.79
C ARG A 148 -2.59 10.66 -15.41
N LEU A 149 -2.26 9.93 -14.34
CA LEU A 149 -2.26 10.46 -12.98
C LEU A 149 -1.24 11.59 -12.80
N MET A 150 -0.05 11.48 -13.41
CA MET A 150 0.98 12.50 -13.32
C MET A 150 0.74 13.71 -14.23
N SER A 151 -0.15 13.61 -15.23
CA SER A 151 -0.47 14.73 -16.13
C SER A 151 -1.46 15.74 -15.51
N ASP A 152 -2.19 15.34 -14.48
CA ASP A 152 -3.21 16.17 -13.81
C ASP A 152 -3.20 15.88 -12.30
N LEU A 153 -2.22 16.49 -11.63
CA LEU A 153 -2.03 16.30 -10.18
C LEU A 153 -3.05 17.12 -9.39
N PRO A 154 -3.52 16.58 -8.24
CA PRO A 154 -4.48 17.27 -7.41
C PRO A 154 -3.87 18.53 -6.77
N GLU A 155 -4.63 19.62 -6.73
CA GLU A 155 -4.24 20.84 -6.00
C GLU A 155 -4.29 20.64 -4.48
N LYS A 156 -5.16 19.73 -4.01
CA LYS A 156 -5.32 19.44 -2.57
C LYS A 156 -4.09 18.70 -2.04
N HIS A 157 -3.52 19.22 -0.96
CA HIS A 157 -2.41 18.58 -0.26
C HIS A 157 -2.80 17.21 0.30
N GLY A 158 -1.88 16.28 0.28
CA GLY A 158 -2.02 14.99 0.95
C GLY A 158 -2.85 13.95 0.19
N VAL A 159 -3.13 14.15 -1.11
CA VAL A 159 -3.79 13.15 -1.95
C VAL A 159 -2.78 12.11 -2.43
N TYR A 160 -3.16 10.84 -2.34
CA TYR A 160 -2.44 9.71 -2.93
C TYR A 160 -3.43 8.75 -3.59
N TYR A 161 -2.91 7.92 -4.51
CA TYR A 161 -3.76 7.02 -5.29
C TYR A 161 -3.53 5.57 -4.90
N ASN A 162 -4.62 4.83 -4.77
CA ASN A 162 -4.67 3.38 -4.56
C ASN A 162 -5.13 2.72 -5.85
N VAL A 163 -4.23 1.99 -6.51
CA VAL A 163 -4.48 1.30 -7.78
C VAL A 163 -4.47 -0.19 -7.55
N ASN A 164 -5.59 -0.86 -7.77
CA ASN A 164 -5.72 -2.30 -7.61
C ASN A 164 -6.02 -2.97 -8.96
N PHE A 165 -5.22 -3.96 -9.31
CA PHE A 165 -5.38 -4.78 -10.51
C PHE A 165 -6.09 -6.08 -10.18
N PRO A 166 -7.05 -6.53 -11.03
CA PRO A 166 -7.69 -7.83 -10.87
C PRO A 166 -6.73 -8.98 -11.22
N GLU A 167 -6.92 -10.15 -10.60
CA GLU A 167 -6.22 -11.39 -10.95
C GLU A 167 -6.85 -12.05 -12.17
N VAL A 168 -6.67 -11.46 -13.33
CA VAL A 168 -7.10 -12.02 -14.62
C VAL A 168 -5.99 -11.83 -15.66
N PRO A 169 -5.95 -12.63 -16.73
CA PRO A 169 -5.05 -12.39 -17.85
C PRO A 169 -5.14 -10.94 -18.37
N ALA A 170 -4.02 -10.39 -18.81
CA ALA A 170 -3.95 -8.98 -19.22
C ALA A 170 -4.98 -8.61 -20.31
N GLU A 171 -5.29 -9.55 -21.21
CA GLU A 171 -6.30 -9.38 -22.27
C GLU A 171 -7.74 -9.45 -21.79
N GLU A 172 -7.98 -9.97 -20.58
CA GLU A 172 -9.31 -10.06 -19.96
C GLU A 172 -9.62 -8.89 -19.05
N ILE A 173 -8.65 -8.02 -18.78
CA ILE A 173 -8.87 -6.78 -18.03
C ILE A 173 -9.85 -5.90 -18.82
N LYS A 174 -11.01 -5.64 -18.23
CA LYS A 174 -12.13 -4.92 -18.90
C LYS A 174 -11.89 -3.43 -19.07
N GLY A 175 -10.91 -2.86 -18.38
CA GLY A 175 -10.58 -1.43 -18.42
C GLY A 175 -10.27 -0.85 -17.04
N ILE A 176 -10.26 0.48 -16.97
CA ILE A 176 -9.96 1.24 -15.75
C ILE A 176 -11.24 1.92 -15.28
N ARG A 177 -11.48 1.92 -13.97
CA ARG A 177 -12.57 2.64 -13.31
C ARG A 177 -12.04 3.40 -12.09
N THR A 178 -12.55 4.60 -11.91
CA THR A 178 -12.44 5.32 -10.64
C THR A 178 -13.59 4.90 -9.74
N GLY A 179 -13.31 4.73 -8.46
CA GLY A 179 -14.31 4.33 -7.48
C GLY A 179 -14.03 4.95 -6.12
N TYR A 180 -14.66 4.42 -5.11
CA TYR A 180 -14.42 4.80 -3.72
C TYR A 180 -13.98 3.58 -2.90
N GLN A 181 -13.35 3.85 -1.76
CA GLN A 181 -12.99 2.79 -0.81
C GLN A 181 -14.25 2.11 -0.30
N GLY A 182 -14.44 0.86 -0.66
CA GLY A 182 -15.55 0.06 -0.16
C GLY A 182 -15.45 -0.19 1.34
N LEU A 183 -16.59 -0.44 1.97
CA LEU A 183 -16.67 -0.82 3.37
C LEU A 183 -16.86 -2.33 3.50
N GLY A 184 -16.48 -2.86 4.64
CA GLY A 184 -16.66 -4.26 5.00
C GLY A 184 -15.92 -4.58 6.28
N LYS A 185 -15.99 -5.82 6.69
CA LYS A 185 -15.28 -6.30 7.87
C LYS A 185 -14.79 -7.71 7.65
N TRP A 186 -13.68 -8.01 8.32
CA TRP A 186 -13.21 -9.38 8.44
C TRP A 186 -13.89 -10.07 9.59
N ILE A 187 -14.15 -11.35 9.46
CA ILE A 187 -14.74 -12.22 10.51
C ILE A 187 -13.95 -13.51 10.61
N LYS A 188 -14.06 -14.22 11.74
CA LYS A 188 -13.34 -15.46 12.00
C LYS A 188 -11.82 -15.32 11.80
N GLU A 189 -11.28 -14.22 12.28
CA GLU A 189 -9.92 -13.79 11.95
C GLU A 189 -8.81 -14.61 12.62
N PHE A 190 -9.13 -15.39 13.65
CA PHE A 190 -8.17 -16.25 14.34
C PHE A 190 -8.62 -17.70 14.34
N LYS A 191 -7.67 -18.59 14.04
CA LYS A 191 -7.83 -20.04 14.12
C LYS A 191 -6.66 -20.60 14.92
N GLU A 192 -6.93 -21.60 15.77
CA GLU A 192 -5.85 -22.34 16.42
C GLU A 192 -4.88 -22.92 15.38
N TRP A 193 -3.59 -22.76 15.66
CA TRP A 193 -2.54 -23.30 14.81
C TRP A 193 -2.52 -24.83 14.94
N GLU A 194 -2.81 -25.51 13.85
CA GLU A 194 -2.62 -26.94 13.73
C GLU A 194 -1.32 -27.19 12.99
N THR A 195 -0.38 -27.94 13.57
CA THR A 195 0.91 -28.25 12.97
C THR A 195 0.71 -28.95 11.64
N LEU A 196 0.95 -28.26 10.55
CA LEU A 196 0.88 -28.82 9.19
C LEU A 196 2.20 -29.47 8.76
N GLY A 197 3.15 -29.67 9.65
CA GLY A 197 4.41 -30.37 9.41
C GLY A 197 5.42 -29.65 8.49
N GLN A 198 5.21 -28.37 8.20
CA GLN A 198 6.04 -27.64 7.20
C GLN A 198 6.95 -26.55 7.79
N SER A 199 6.86 -26.24 9.06
CA SER A 199 7.76 -25.29 9.74
C SER A 199 8.02 -25.78 11.16
N PRO A 200 9.20 -25.54 11.73
CA PRO A 200 9.41 -25.80 13.14
C PRO A 200 8.46 -24.91 13.94
N ASP A 201 7.73 -25.52 14.88
CA ASP A 201 6.87 -24.79 15.79
C ASP A 201 7.73 -23.79 16.59
N PRO A 202 7.22 -22.57 16.86
CA PRO A 202 7.90 -21.67 17.79
C PRO A 202 8.02 -22.34 19.16
N VAL A 203 9.07 -21.98 19.89
CA VAL A 203 9.22 -22.40 21.29
C VAL A 203 8.19 -21.60 22.09
N LEU A 204 7.22 -22.30 22.70
CA LEU A 204 6.19 -21.70 23.53
C LEU A 204 6.63 -21.64 24.99
N GLU A 205 6.22 -20.60 25.69
CA GLU A 205 6.26 -20.56 27.15
C GLU A 205 5.10 -21.38 27.76
N GLU A 206 5.20 -21.71 29.04
CA GLU A 206 4.15 -22.48 29.71
C GLU A 206 2.81 -21.70 29.71
N GLY A 207 1.77 -22.29 29.11
CA GLY A 207 0.44 -21.69 29.01
C GLY A 207 0.20 -20.82 27.78
N GLU A 208 1.12 -20.80 26.80
CA GLU A 208 0.89 -20.16 25.50
C GLU A 208 0.18 -21.10 24.52
N ASP A 209 -0.81 -20.58 23.82
CA ASP A 209 -1.51 -21.22 22.70
C ASP A 209 -1.12 -20.55 21.38
N LEU A 210 -1.07 -21.32 20.30
CA LEU A 210 -0.77 -20.81 18.97
C LEU A 210 -2.03 -20.54 18.15
N TYR A 211 -2.09 -19.36 17.58
CA TYR A 211 -3.12 -18.96 16.62
C TYR A 211 -2.50 -18.47 15.31
N VAL A 212 -3.21 -18.66 14.23
CA VAL A 212 -2.91 -18.05 12.93
C VAL A 212 -4.02 -17.08 12.55
N MET A 213 -3.62 -15.93 12.02
CA MET A 213 -4.57 -14.99 11.46
C MET A 213 -5.04 -15.51 10.10
N VAL A 214 -6.35 -15.63 9.99
CA VAL A 214 -7.08 -16.00 8.77
C VAL A 214 -8.21 -14.97 8.61
N GLY A 215 -9.25 -15.26 7.87
CA GLY A 215 -10.44 -14.40 7.87
C GLY A 215 -11.26 -14.58 6.61
N GLU A 216 -12.51 -14.20 6.74
CA GLU A 216 -13.46 -14.08 5.64
C GLU A 216 -13.88 -12.61 5.56
N PHE A 217 -13.72 -11.98 4.38
CA PHE A 217 -14.21 -10.63 4.16
C PHE A 217 -15.72 -10.66 3.95
N ILE A 218 -16.44 -9.82 4.69
CA ILE A 218 -17.88 -9.60 4.52
C ILE A 218 -18.07 -8.20 3.98
N ASP A 219 -18.56 -8.13 2.76
CA ASP A 219 -18.91 -6.89 2.09
C ASP A 219 -20.08 -6.16 2.80
N ASP A 220 -20.00 -4.83 2.88
CA ASP A 220 -21.10 -4.03 3.43
C ASP A 220 -22.22 -3.92 2.40
N PRO A 221 -23.49 -4.18 2.78
CA PRO A 221 -24.63 -4.15 1.86
C PRO A 221 -24.93 -2.75 1.29
N HIS A 222 -24.39 -1.68 1.87
CA HIS A 222 -24.55 -0.32 1.38
C HIS A 222 -23.54 0.06 0.29
N ASN A 223 -22.52 -0.78 0.02
CA ASN A 223 -21.64 -0.54 -1.11
C ASN A 223 -22.39 -0.59 -2.42
N THR A 224 -22.03 0.31 -3.34
CA THR A 224 -22.50 0.27 -4.74
C THR A 224 -21.49 -0.48 -5.61
N ASP A 225 -21.82 -0.68 -6.88
CA ASP A 225 -20.92 -1.32 -7.85
C ASP A 225 -19.65 -0.49 -8.14
N GLU A 226 -19.59 0.76 -7.65
CA GLU A 226 -18.41 1.64 -7.74
C GLU A 226 -17.44 1.46 -6.59
N ALA A 227 -17.73 0.60 -5.59
CA ALA A 227 -16.78 0.24 -4.56
C ALA A 227 -15.58 -0.50 -5.16
N ASP A 228 -14.37 -0.10 -4.78
CA ASP A 228 -13.11 -0.54 -5.38
C ASP A 228 -12.94 -2.06 -5.46
N HIS A 229 -13.26 -2.79 -4.39
CA HIS A 229 -13.18 -4.24 -4.35
C HIS A 229 -14.20 -4.93 -5.29
N ARG A 230 -15.38 -4.32 -5.52
CA ARG A 230 -16.36 -4.82 -6.50
C ARG A 230 -15.87 -4.58 -7.93
N LEU A 231 -15.29 -3.41 -8.20
CA LEU A 231 -14.68 -3.12 -9.50
C LEU A 231 -13.58 -4.14 -9.83
N VAL A 232 -12.71 -4.44 -8.86
CA VAL A 232 -11.64 -5.44 -9.02
C VAL A 232 -12.23 -6.84 -9.27
N ALA A 233 -13.21 -7.25 -8.45
CA ALA A 233 -13.90 -8.55 -8.63
C ALA A 233 -14.57 -8.67 -10.00
N ASP A 234 -15.06 -7.57 -10.55
CA ASP A 234 -15.65 -7.50 -11.88
C ASP A 234 -14.61 -7.46 -13.02
N GLY A 235 -13.32 -7.48 -12.72
CA GLY A 235 -12.23 -7.52 -13.71
C GLY A 235 -11.80 -6.14 -14.22
N TYR A 236 -12.11 -5.06 -13.52
CA TYR A 236 -11.59 -3.72 -13.80
C TYR A 236 -10.38 -3.40 -12.94
N ILE A 237 -9.45 -2.60 -13.47
CA ILE A 237 -8.46 -1.92 -12.66
C ILE A 237 -9.18 -0.80 -11.90
N SER A 238 -9.14 -0.81 -10.58
CA SER A 238 -9.74 0.23 -9.77
C SER A 238 -8.72 1.29 -9.38
N ILE A 239 -9.15 2.57 -9.37
CA ILE A 239 -8.35 3.70 -8.89
C ILE A 239 -9.18 4.47 -7.87
N VAL A 240 -8.67 4.59 -6.66
CA VAL A 240 -9.27 5.37 -5.58
C VAL A 240 -8.30 6.47 -5.15
N ALA A 241 -8.79 7.69 -5.02
CA ALA A 241 -8.04 8.78 -4.41
C ALA A 241 -8.28 8.80 -2.89
N HIS A 242 -7.21 8.68 -2.12
CA HIS A 242 -7.20 8.84 -0.67
C HIS A 242 -6.62 10.19 -0.28
N ASN A 243 -6.80 10.58 0.97
CA ASN A 243 -6.20 11.77 1.52
C ASN A 243 -5.69 11.53 2.94
N VAL A 244 -4.58 12.14 3.29
CA VAL A 244 -3.99 12.07 4.64
C VAL A 244 -4.83 12.75 5.71
N ASP A 245 -5.75 13.64 5.32
CA ASP A 245 -6.71 14.25 6.22
C ASP A 245 -7.94 13.36 6.35
N CYS A 246 -7.99 12.60 7.44
CA CYS A 246 -9.07 11.68 7.80
C CYS A 246 -10.19 12.36 8.62
N THR A 247 -10.25 13.68 8.67
CA THR A 247 -11.27 14.41 9.43
C THR A 247 -12.64 14.23 8.76
N ASP A 248 -13.61 13.70 9.50
CA ASP A 248 -15.01 13.77 9.12
C ASP A 248 -15.57 15.17 9.40
N TYR A 249 -15.63 15.99 8.36
CA TYR A 249 -16.06 17.38 8.48
C TYR A 249 -17.56 17.52 8.76
N GLU A 250 -18.39 16.57 8.34
CA GLU A 250 -19.83 16.57 8.64
C GLU A 250 -20.06 16.28 10.12
N GLU A 251 -19.36 15.28 10.66
CA GLU A 251 -19.42 14.97 12.08
C GLU A 251 -18.81 16.10 12.95
N LEU A 252 -17.73 16.72 12.49
CA LEU A 252 -17.16 17.89 13.15
C LEU A 252 -18.17 19.02 13.31
N GLU A 253 -18.92 19.35 12.24
CA GLU A 253 -19.99 20.36 12.30
C GLU A 253 -21.15 19.91 13.21
N ARG A 254 -21.53 18.63 13.17
CA ARG A 254 -22.55 18.09 14.09
C ARG A 254 -22.11 18.24 15.55
N MET A 255 -20.85 17.94 15.86
CA MET A 255 -20.30 18.08 17.22
C MET A 255 -20.34 19.54 17.70
N ARG A 256 -19.97 20.50 16.87
CA ARG A 256 -20.03 21.94 17.16
C ARG A 256 -21.44 22.40 17.45
N ASN A 257 -22.40 22.00 16.60
CA ASN A 257 -23.80 22.34 16.75
C ASN A 257 -24.45 21.75 18.02
N ASN A 258 -23.91 20.67 18.56
CA ASN A 258 -24.36 20.04 19.80
C ASN A 258 -23.62 20.57 21.07
N ASN A 259 -22.89 21.67 20.97
CA ASN A 259 -22.19 22.32 22.09
C ASN A 259 -21.27 21.34 22.87
N ILE A 260 -20.55 20.46 22.16
CA ILE A 260 -19.56 19.58 22.82
C ILE A 260 -18.35 20.39 23.29
N GLU A 261 -18.09 21.55 22.71
CA GLU A 261 -17.02 22.44 23.13
C GLU A 261 -17.37 23.08 24.51
N MET A 262 -16.46 23.00 25.46
CA MET A 262 -16.58 23.57 26.78
C MET A 262 -15.33 24.37 27.14
N ASN A 263 -15.53 25.52 27.82
CA ASN A 263 -14.44 26.29 28.42
C ASN A 263 -14.34 25.94 29.91
N PHE A 264 -13.14 25.67 30.41
CA PHE A 264 -12.85 25.35 31.80
C PHE A 264 -12.09 26.51 32.49
#